data_ba7acb4df628ec0073b14f4ab8ff6e4d
#
_entry.id   ba7acb4df628ec0073b14f4ab8ff6e4d
#
_cell.length_a   1.000
_cell.length_b   1.000
_cell.length_c   1.000
_cell.angle_alpha   90.00
_cell.angle_beta   90.00
_cell.angle_gamma   90.00
#
_symmetry.space_group_name_H-M   'P 1'
#
loop_
_entity.id
_entity.type
_entity.pdbx_description
1 polymer ?
#
loop_
_entity_poly.entity_id
_entity_poly.type
_entity_poly.pdbx_seq_one_letter_code
_entity_poly.pdbx_strand_id
1 'polypeptide(L)'
;MKRITIKELAERLGLSPSTVSRALAGDRNIRRETRERVSRLAGELGYRPNPVAVNLRSGRSNTVGVIVPEMVTPFAATVIGGIQRVLYGRGLKVIIAQSDENPQTECGNLELMARFMVDGGIACLCDATATGEIYRRIRQRGVPLVFYDRAPLRV
;
A
#
# COMPACT_ATOMS: atom_id res chain seq x y z
N MET A 1 3.08 -1.47 -26.47
CA MET A 1 3.55 -0.08 -26.37
C MET A 1 4.65 0.03 -25.32
N LYS A 2 5.80 0.57 -25.64
CA LYS A 2 6.92 0.76 -24.69
C LYS A 2 6.51 1.84 -23.66
N ARG A 3 6.57 1.49 -22.38
CA ARG A 3 6.18 2.41 -21.30
C ARG A 3 7.27 3.47 -21.16
N ILE A 4 6.92 4.75 -21.26
CA ILE A 4 7.86 5.86 -21.06
C ILE A 4 8.41 5.84 -19.64
N THR A 5 9.71 6.04 -19.50
CA THR A 5 10.40 6.05 -18.21
C THR A 5 10.66 7.48 -17.72
N ILE A 6 10.91 7.63 -16.42
CA ILE A 6 11.28 8.94 -15.87
C ILE A 6 12.60 9.47 -16.45
N LYS A 7 13.50 8.57 -16.87
CA LYS A 7 14.77 8.94 -17.51
C LYS A 7 14.52 9.57 -18.87
N GLU A 8 13.70 8.93 -19.71
CA GLU A 8 13.33 9.46 -21.03
C GLU A 8 12.58 10.80 -20.93
N LEU A 9 11.71 10.95 -19.90
CA LEU A 9 11.03 12.22 -19.65
C LEU A 9 12.02 13.32 -19.23
N ALA A 10 13.00 12.97 -18.41
CA ALA A 10 14.04 13.90 -17.95
C ALA A 10 14.96 14.36 -19.09
N GLU A 11 15.38 13.44 -19.95
CA GLU A 11 16.17 13.75 -21.14
C GLU A 11 15.48 14.76 -22.06
N ARG A 12 14.20 14.54 -22.36
CA ARG A 12 13.40 15.45 -23.20
C ARG A 12 13.23 16.84 -22.60
N LEU A 13 13.28 16.93 -21.28
CA LEU A 13 13.15 18.21 -20.56
C LEU A 13 14.48 18.91 -20.29
N GLY A 14 15.61 18.24 -20.51
CA GLY A 14 16.93 18.72 -20.10
C GLY A 14 17.08 18.84 -18.59
N LEU A 15 16.42 17.94 -17.83
CA LEU A 15 16.40 17.94 -16.38
C LEU A 15 16.94 16.61 -15.82
N SER A 16 17.34 16.61 -14.56
CA SER A 16 17.66 15.37 -13.87
C SER A 16 16.39 14.57 -13.54
N PRO A 17 16.44 13.20 -13.51
CA PRO A 17 15.30 12.38 -13.09
C PRO A 17 14.78 12.74 -11.70
N SER A 18 15.66 13.17 -10.79
CA SER A 18 15.27 13.62 -9.44
C SER A 18 14.48 14.92 -9.48
N THR A 19 14.87 15.89 -10.33
CA THR A 19 14.11 17.13 -10.54
C THR A 19 12.72 16.85 -11.10
N VAL A 20 12.63 16.00 -12.13
CA VAL A 20 11.36 15.58 -12.72
C VAL A 20 10.47 14.88 -11.68
N SER A 21 11.02 13.97 -10.89
CA SER A 21 10.29 13.27 -9.84
C SER A 21 9.74 14.22 -8.77
N ARG A 22 10.54 15.22 -8.35
CA ARG A 22 10.11 16.23 -7.37
C ARG A 22 9.06 17.17 -7.96
N ALA A 23 9.22 17.56 -9.22
CA ALA A 23 8.24 18.38 -9.92
C ALA A 23 6.87 17.70 -10.01
N LEU A 24 6.84 16.41 -10.39
CA LEU A 24 5.61 15.60 -10.45
C LEU A 24 4.97 15.37 -9.07
N ALA A 25 5.78 15.34 -8.00
CA ALA A 25 5.31 15.26 -6.63
C ALA A 25 4.80 16.61 -6.07
N GLY A 26 4.86 17.70 -6.85
CA GLY A 26 4.41 19.02 -6.40
C GLY A 26 5.34 19.71 -5.43
N ASP A 27 6.62 19.30 -5.33
CA ASP A 27 7.60 19.86 -4.41
C ASP A 27 7.74 21.39 -4.61
N ARG A 28 7.51 22.13 -3.55
CA ARG A 28 7.54 23.62 -3.56
C ARG A 28 8.91 24.21 -3.85
N ASN A 29 9.99 23.45 -3.65
CA ASN A 29 11.36 23.88 -3.99
C ASN A 29 11.63 23.81 -5.49
N ILE A 30 10.74 23.24 -6.30
CA ILE A 30 10.79 23.31 -7.76
C ILE A 30 9.94 24.48 -8.23
N ARG A 31 10.53 25.34 -9.09
CA ARG A 31 9.83 26.50 -9.64
C ARG A 31 8.51 26.10 -10.30
N ARG A 32 7.48 26.91 -10.15
CA ARG A 32 6.13 26.66 -10.70
C ARG A 32 6.17 26.37 -12.20
N GLU A 33 6.87 27.17 -12.95
CA GLU A 33 7.04 27.00 -14.40
C GLU A 33 7.62 25.62 -14.76
N THR A 34 8.65 25.18 -14.02
CA THR A 34 9.25 23.85 -14.22
C THR A 34 8.25 22.74 -13.92
N ARG A 35 7.46 22.87 -12.84
CA ARG A 35 6.42 21.88 -12.50
C ARG A 35 5.35 21.77 -13.59
N GLU A 36 4.89 22.90 -14.10
CA GLU A 36 3.89 22.97 -15.17
C GLU A 36 4.43 22.36 -16.48
N ARG A 37 5.66 22.67 -16.85
CA ARG A 37 6.33 22.11 -18.03
C ARG A 37 6.50 20.59 -17.93
N VAL A 38 6.90 20.08 -16.75
CA VAL A 38 7.05 18.65 -16.49
C VAL A 38 5.70 17.95 -16.54
N SER A 39 4.67 18.51 -15.90
CA SER A 39 3.32 17.92 -15.85
C SER A 39 2.68 17.85 -17.23
N ARG A 40 2.84 18.89 -18.04
CA ARG A 40 2.34 18.93 -19.41
C ARG A 40 2.97 17.83 -20.26
N LEU A 41 4.31 17.76 -20.31
CA LEU A 41 5.00 16.76 -21.13
C LEU A 41 4.72 15.33 -20.63
N ALA A 42 4.61 15.13 -19.32
CA ALA A 42 4.21 13.83 -18.75
C ALA A 42 2.82 13.41 -19.23
N GLY A 43 1.86 14.34 -19.27
CA GLY A 43 0.51 14.10 -19.79
C GLY A 43 0.51 13.78 -21.29
N GLU A 44 1.19 14.56 -22.10
CA GLU A 44 1.33 14.36 -23.56
C GLU A 44 1.92 12.99 -23.91
N LEU A 45 2.89 12.54 -23.13
CA LEU A 45 3.58 11.27 -23.36
C LEU A 45 2.91 10.08 -22.65
N GLY A 46 1.81 10.31 -21.91
CA GLY A 46 1.15 9.27 -21.14
C GLY A 46 2.03 8.68 -20.02
N TYR A 47 3.00 9.45 -19.53
CA TYR A 47 3.85 9.01 -18.45
C TYR A 47 3.05 8.84 -17.15
N ARG A 48 3.18 7.68 -16.52
CA ARG A 48 2.64 7.45 -15.18
C ARG A 48 3.78 7.04 -14.25
N PRO A 49 3.94 7.70 -13.10
CA PRO A 49 4.92 7.27 -12.09
C PRO A 49 4.75 5.78 -11.76
N ASN A 50 5.86 5.08 -11.63
CA ASN A 50 5.81 3.69 -11.16
C ASN A 50 5.53 3.71 -9.65
N PRO A 51 4.38 3.21 -9.19
CA PRO A 51 4.03 3.24 -7.76
C PRO A 51 5.05 2.50 -6.90
N VAL A 52 5.65 1.42 -7.39
CA VAL A 52 6.69 0.68 -6.66
C VAL A 52 7.93 1.56 -6.41
N ALA A 53 8.38 2.31 -7.44
CA ALA A 53 9.52 3.21 -7.29
C ALA A 53 9.20 4.41 -6.39
N VAL A 54 7.96 4.92 -6.43
CA VAL A 54 7.48 5.98 -5.55
C VAL A 54 7.44 5.50 -4.10
N ASN A 55 6.87 4.33 -3.87
CA ASN A 55 6.76 3.71 -2.55
C ASN A 55 8.13 3.43 -1.94
N LEU A 56 9.06 2.88 -2.72
CA LEU A 56 10.42 2.61 -2.26
C LEU A 56 11.13 3.91 -1.81
N ARG A 57 10.90 5.01 -2.50
CA ARG A 57 11.49 6.31 -2.16
C ARG A 57 10.84 6.96 -0.95
N SER A 58 9.52 6.84 -0.80
CA SER A 58 8.76 7.45 0.31
C SER A 58 8.80 6.59 1.57
N GLY A 59 9.17 5.31 1.47
CA GLY A 59 9.03 4.32 2.53
C GLY A 59 7.56 4.01 2.88
N ARG A 60 6.60 4.42 2.03
CA ARG A 60 5.16 4.22 2.24
C ARG A 60 4.49 3.72 0.97
N SER A 61 3.61 2.74 1.13
CA SER A 61 2.80 2.19 0.04
C SER A 61 1.44 2.88 -0.10
N ASN A 62 1.00 3.60 0.92
CA ASN A 62 -0.36 4.09 1.09
C ASN A 62 -1.38 2.95 0.94
N THR A 63 -1.02 1.77 1.43
CA THR A 63 -1.82 0.56 1.31
C THR A 63 -1.94 -0.10 2.68
N VAL A 64 -3.14 -0.51 3.04
CA VAL A 64 -3.43 -1.30 4.26
C VAL A 64 -3.89 -2.68 3.84
N GLY A 65 -3.31 -3.72 4.45
CA GLY A 65 -3.76 -5.08 4.30
C GLY A 65 -4.95 -5.37 5.21
N VAL A 66 -5.94 -6.09 4.72
CA VAL A 66 -7.08 -6.56 5.51
C VAL A 66 -7.16 -8.08 5.36
N ILE A 67 -7.07 -8.80 6.46
CA ILE A 67 -7.21 -10.27 6.49
C ILE A 67 -8.53 -10.59 7.15
N VAL A 68 -9.32 -11.39 6.47
CA VAL A 68 -10.62 -11.88 6.94
C VAL A 68 -10.64 -13.40 6.86
N PRO A 69 -11.32 -14.08 7.80
CA PRO A 69 -11.49 -15.52 7.72
C PRO A 69 -12.34 -15.94 6.51
N GLU A 70 -13.43 -15.21 6.27
CA GLU A 70 -14.36 -15.44 5.18
C GLU A 70 -14.96 -14.11 4.68
N MET A 71 -15.10 -13.95 3.36
CA MET A 71 -15.65 -12.71 2.77
C MET A 71 -17.17 -12.77 2.53
N VAL A 72 -17.74 -13.96 2.49
CA VAL A 72 -19.12 -14.20 2.00
C VAL A 72 -20.20 -13.92 3.08
N THR A 73 -19.79 -13.68 4.33
CA THR A 73 -20.73 -13.38 5.40
C THR A 73 -21.20 -11.92 5.41
N PRO A 74 -22.47 -11.64 5.79
CA PRO A 74 -22.95 -10.26 5.94
C PRO A 74 -22.10 -9.43 6.91
N PHE A 75 -21.58 -10.05 7.95
CA PHE A 75 -20.68 -9.41 8.92
C PHE A 75 -19.38 -8.96 8.24
N ALA A 76 -18.68 -9.87 7.56
CA ALA A 76 -17.44 -9.56 6.87
C ALA A 76 -17.64 -8.47 5.82
N ALA A 77 -18.69 -8.57 5.00
CA ALA A 77 -19.02 -7.56 3.99
C ALA A 77 -19.22 -6.16 4.62
N THR A 78 -19.92 -6.09 5.76
CA THR A 78 -20.17 -4.85 6.49
C THR A 78 -18.86 -4.25 7.03
N VAL A 79 -18.01 -5.08 7.65
CA VAL A 79 -16.72 -4.66 8.21
C VAL A 79 -15.79 -4.18 7.09
N ILE A 80 -15.64 -4.97 6.02
CA ILE A 80 -14.83 -4.59 4.85
C ILE A 80 -15.29 -3.26 4.27
N GLY A 81 -16.60 -3.09 4.06
CA GLY A 81 -17.17 -1.85 3.55
C GLY A 81 -16.90 -0.64 4.45
N GLY A 82 -16.96 -0.83 5.77
CA GLY A 82 -16.61 0.19 6.76
C GLY A 82 -15.13 0.59 6.70
N ILE A 83 -14.24 -0.41 6.69
CA ILE A 83 -12.79 -0.22 6.58
C ILE A 83 -12.46 0.54 5.28
N GLN A 84 -12.96 0.09 4.15
CA GLN A 84 -12.71 0.72 2.85
C GLN A 84 -13.15 2.18 2.82
N ARG A 85 -14.35 2.48 3.33
CA ARG A 85 -14.89 3.84 3.37
C ARG A 85 -13.96 4.78 4.14
N VAL A 86 -13.48 4.37 5.30
CA VAL A 86 -12.59 5.16 6.15
C VAL A 86 -11.23 5.35 5.50
N LEU A 87 -10.64 4.28 4.98
CA LEU A 87 -9.29 4.30 4.42
C LEU A 87 -9.25 5.06 3.09
N TYR A 88 -10.23 4.87 2.22
CA TYR A 88 -10.33 5.62 0.95
C TYR A 88 -10.54 7.11 1.18
N GLY A 89 -11.31 7.50 2.19
CA GLY A 89 -11.45 8.89 2.58
C GLY A 89 -10.14 9.54 3.06
N ARG A 90 -9.14 8.73 3.41
CA ARG A 90 -7.78 9.15 3.78
C ARG A 90 -6.75 8.96 2.67
N GLY A 91 -7.17 8.59 1.46
CA GLY A 91 -6.28 8.35 0.32
C GLY A 91 -5.49 7.04 0.40
N LEU A 92 -5.86 6.14 1.32
CA LEU A 92 -5.23 4.82 1.47
C LEU A 92 -5.93 3.78 0.59
N LYS A 93 -5.18 2.83 0.09
CA LYS A 93 -5.68 1.66 -0.64
C LYS A 93 -5.87 0.48 0.30
N VAL A 94 -6.72 -0.46 -0.09
CA VAL A 94 -6.97 -1.68 0.68
C VAL A 94 -6.65 -2.90 -0.18
N ILE A 95 -5.87 -3.82 0.38
CA ILE A 95 -5.68 -5.17 -0.16
C ILE A 95 -6.38 -6.12 0.80
N ILE A 96 -7.30 -6.92 0.30
CA ILE A 96 -8.05 -7.87 1.10
C ILE A 96 -7.54 -9.27 0.78
N ALA A 97 -7.31 -10.07 1.80
CA ALA A 97 -6.96 -11.48 1.70
C ALA A 97 -7.86 -12.29 2.62
N GLN A 98 -8.29 -13.44 2.13
CA GLN A 98 -9.09 -14.40 2.89
C GLN A 98 -8.20 -15.52 3.40
N SER A 99 -8.43 -15.96 4.65
CA SER A 99 -7.65 -17.04 5.26
C SER A 99 -8.36 -18.41 5.23
N ASP A 100 -9.64 -18.45 4.89
CA ASP A 100 -10.49 -19.65 4.85
C ASP A 100 -10.45 -20.42 6.18
N GLU A 101 -10.48 -19.71 7.31
CA GLU A 101 -10.33 -20.26 8.66
C GLU A 101 -9.07 -21.15 8.81
N ASN A 102 -8.05 -20.93 8.00
CA ASN A 102 -6.82 -21.72 7.97
C ASN A 102 -5.63 -20.90 8.48
N PRO A 103 -4.98 -21.29 9.60
CA PRO A 103 -3.85 -20.57 10.17
C PRO A 103 -2.63 -20.46 9.24
N GLN A 104 -2.38 -21.47 8.40
CA GLN A 104 -1.27 -21.48 7.45
C GLN A 104 -1.51 -20.47 6.34
N THR A 105 -2.74 -20.38 5.80
CA THR A 105 -3.15 -19.38 4.81
C THR A 105 -3.07 -17.99 5.41
N GLU A 106 -3.52 -17.80 6.64
CA GLU A 106 -3.43 -16.52 7.36
C GLU A 106 -1.97 -16.07 7.50
N CYS A 107 -1.09 -16.98 7.94
CA CYS A 107 0.34 -16.72 8.05
C CYS A 107 0.96 -16.31 6.70
N GLY A 108 0.64 -17.05 5.64
CA GLY A 108 1.09 -16.75 4.28
C GLY A 108 0.62 -15.37 3.80
N ASN A 109 -0.62 -15.02 4.07
CA ASN A 109 -1.19 -13.70 3.74
C ASN A 109 -0.49 -12.56 4.49
N LEU A 110 -0.21 -12.73 5.77
CA LEU A 110 0.55 -11.77 6.58
C LEU A 110 1.96 -11.57 6.03
N GLU A 111 2.66 -12.65 5.70
CA GLU A 111 4.00 -12.56 5.11
C GLU A 111 3.98 -11.89 3.73
N LEU A 112 2.98 -12.19 2.92
CA LEU A 112 2.78 -11.56 1.61
C LEU A 112 2.57 -10.05 1.75
N MET A 113 1.72 -9.62 2.67
CA MET A 113 1.48 -8.21 2.96
C MET A 113 2.76 -7.49 3.40
N ALA A 114 3.57 -8.12 4.27
CA ALA A 114 4.86 -7.55 4.66
C ALA A 114 5.83 -7.43 3.47
N ARG A 115 5.84 -8.39 2.54
CA ARG A 115 6.64 -8.31 1.30
C ARG A 115 6.16 -7.20 0.35
N PHE A 116 4.86 -6.95 0.29
CA PHE A 116 4.29 -5.82 -0.46
C PHE A 116 4.44 -4.47 0.24
N MET A 117 5.12 -4.45 1.40
CA MET A 117 5.40 -3.25 2.18
C MET A 117 4.11 -2.45 2.48
N VAL A 118 3.04 -3.13 2.90
CA VAL A 118 1.84 -2.43 3.35
C VAL A 118 2.17 -1.56 4.57
N ASP A 119 1.53 -0.41 4.70
CA ASP A 119 1.78 0.55 5.79
C ASP A 119 1.17 0.08 7.13
N GLY A 120 0.30 -0.94 7.08
CA GLY A 120 -0.31 -1.56 8.24
C GLY A 120 -1.25 -2.68 7.85
N GLY A 121 -1.71 -3.46 8.83
CA GLY A 121 -2.66 -4.54 8.66
C GLY A 121 -3.84 -4.45 9.62
N ILE A 122 -5.01 -4.87 9.16
CA ILE A 122 -6.21 -5.10 9.96
C ILE A 122 -6.56 -6.57 9.80
N ALA A 123 -6.68 -7.31 10.88
CA ALA A 123 -6.89 -8.75 10.81
C ALA A 123 -7.99 -9.22 11.78
N CYS A 124 -8.82 -10.13 11.29
CA CYS A 124 -9.60 -11.03 12.11
C CYS A 124 -8.93 -12.40 12.05
N LEU A 125 -8.60 -12.96 13.21
CA LEU A 125 -7.91 -14.24 13.27
C LEU A 125 -8.85 -15.38 12.91
N CYS A 126 -8.33 -16.42 12.27
CA CYS A 126 -9.06 -17.67 12.07
C CYS A 126 -9.14 -18.47 13.38
N ASP A 127 -8.10 -18.45 14.22
CA ASP A 127 -8.06 -19.09 15.52
C ASP A 127 -7.48 -18.16 16.59
N ALA A 128 -8.29 -17.77 17.57
CA ALA A 128 -7.88 -16.92 18.68
C ALA A 128 -6.83 -17.57 19.59
N THR A 129 -6.68 -18.89 19.54
CA THR A 129 -5.69 -19.64 20.31
C THR A 129 -4.35 -19.75 19.61
N ALA A 130 -4.27 -19.34 18.32
CA ALA A 130 -3.05 -19.34 17.57
C ALA A 130 -1.96 -18.50 18.28
N THR A 131 -0.76 -19.06 18.32
CA THR A 131 0.36 -18.40 18.98
C THR A 131 0.66 -17.06 18.32
N GLY A 132 0.71 -16.00 19.11
CA GLY A 132 0.98 -14.63 18.63
C GLY A 132 2.35 -14.41 17.94
N GLU A 133 3.08 -15.49 17.67
CA GLU A 133 4.45 -15.44 17.13
C GLU A 133 4.51 -14.83 15.73
N ILE A 134 3.62 -15.23 14.82
CA ILE A 134 3.59 -14.65 13.46
C ILE A 134 3.31 -13.15 13.51
N TYR A 135 2.38 -12.73 14.36
CA TYR A 135 2.00 -11.31 14.49
C TYR A 135 3.15 -10.49 15.08
N ARG A 136 3.85 -11.05 16.09
CA ARG A 136 5.05 -10.44 16.67
C ARG A 136 6.14 -10.28 15.63
N ARG A 137 6.38 -11.29 14.80
CA ARG A 137 7.36 -11.25 13.70
C ARG A 137 6.99 -10.19 12.65
N ILE A 138 5.74 -10.09 12.27
CA ILE A 138 5.27 -9.07 11.30
C ILE A 138 5.42 -7.66 11.90
N ARG A 139 5.08 -7.48 13.16
CA ARG A 139 5.28 -6.21 13.87
C ARG A 139 6.77 -5.82 13.97
N GLN A 140 7.66 -6.77 14.22
CA GLN A 140 9.11 -6.54 14.23
C GLN A 140 9.65 -6.10 12.86
N ARG A 141 8.96 -6.45 11.77
CA ARG A 141 9.28 -5.96 10.41
C ARG A 141 8.72 -4.56 10.13
N GLY A 142 8.14 -3.90 11.13
CA GLY A 142 7.65 -2.53 11.03
C GLY A 142 6.23 -2.40 10.47
N VAL A 143 5.48 -3.48 10.36
CA VAL A 143 4.07 -3.45 9.95
C VAL A 143 3.17 -3.45 11.19
N PRO A 144 2.55 -2.31 11.56
CA PRO A 144 1.60 -2.27 12.65
C PRO A 144 0.34 -3.07 12.32
N LEU A 145 -0.19 -3.79 13.31
CA LEU A 145 -1.38 -4.62 13.16
C LEU A 145 -2.47 -4.16 14.13
N VAL A 146 -3.69 -4.14 13.64
CA VAL A 146 -4.91 -3.93 14.40
C VAL A 146 -5.79 -5.16 14.24
N PHE A 147 -6.33 -5.66 15.33
CA PHE A 147 -7.24 -6.80 15.32
C PHE A 147 -8.68 -6.36 15.56
N TYR A 148 -9.61 -7.08 14.99
CA TYR A 148 -11.04 -6.91 15.24
C TYR A 148 -11.71 -8.27 15.41
N ASP A 149 -12.82 -8.32 16.11
CA ASP A 149 -13.61 -9.52 16.43
C ASP A 149 -12.76 -10.57 17.17
N ARG A 150 -11.85 -11.23 16.50
CA ARG A 150 -10.91 -12.19 17.09
C ARG A 150 -9.49 -11.62 17.10
N ALA A 151 -8.88 -11.66 18.28
CA ALA A 151 -7.52 -11.14 18.52
C ALA A 151 -6.68 -12.19 19.28
N PRO A 152 -5.34 -12.17 19.15
CA PRO A 152 -4.50 -13.12 19.88
C PRO A 152 -4.58 -12.85 21.40
N LEU A 153 -4.60 -13.91 22.19
CA LEU A 153 -4.66 -13.82 23.65
C LEU A 153 -3.39 -13.19 24.26
N ARG A 154 -2.26 -13.28 23.56
CA ARG A 154 -0.97 -12.68 23.96
C ARG A 154 -0.18 -12.26 22.71
N VAL A 155 0.18 -11.01 22.61
CA VAL A 155 1.06 -10.47 21.57
C VAL A 155 2.29 -9.83 22.21
#